data_986f69bc4a3ee79f919189b720290e46
#
_entry.id   986f69bc4a3ee79f919189b720290e46
#
_cell.length_a   1.000
_cell.length_b   1.000
_cell.length_c   1.000
_cell.angle_alpha   90.00
_cell.angle_beta   90.00
_cell.angle_gamma   90.00
#
_symmetry.space_group_name_H-M   'P 1'
#
loop_
_entity.id
_entity.type
_entity.pdbx_description
1 polymer ?
#
loop_
_entity_poly.entity_id
_entity_poly.type
_entity_poly.pdbx_seq_one_letter_code
_entity_poly.pdbx_strand_id
1 'polypeptide(L)'
;MKNQLLLPVLCLAFAIGISGQTQAQNVPMVITSDYYAQPKVLILHARNNSGRDIIGYTITIRHKNPDGTLDQGGWSASGSDMLYVLISTQMAKDPTASERIRQQNIGIEALSAAGNGIFAAGTTRDMTMNGIESGSELEFTAAVVFYADGSFDKQDEDAFKQMLARRQGELLAKKKVNEIVKNALADITNDHPTAVALTELSKYVVEGMARKQDGRYDPERDEHMELQGDIQNLKNMQPHRGTTERELLSQYVEEQDKRIELMTPHCHMEIDLKK
;
A
#
# COMPACT_ATOMS: atom_id res chain seq x y z
N MET A 1 -77.41 -10.28 48.13
CA MET A 1 -75.93 -10.37 48.18
C MET A 1 -75.48 -10.91 46.84
N LYS A 2 -75.09 -10.09 45.93
CA LYS A 2 -74.53 -10.47 44.61
C LYS A 2 -73.18 -9.79 44.44
N ASN A 3 -72.12 -10.59 44.55
CA ASN A 3 -70.75 -10.13 44.28
C ASN A 3 -70.51 -10.02 42.77
N GLN A 4 -70.27 -8.82 42.28
CA GLN A 4 -69.79 -8.61 40.96
C GLN A 4 -68.21 -8.59 40.98
N LEU A 5 -67.63 -9.56 40.33
CA LEU A 5 -66.17 -9.58 40.06
C LEU A 5 -65.90 -8.68 38.87
N LEU A 6 -65.15 -7.63 39.08
CA LEU A 6 -64.59 -6.79 38.03
C LEU A 6 -63.28 -7.45 37.59
N LEU A 7 -63.21 -7.89 36.32
CA LEU A 7 -61.97 -8.31 35.64
C LEU A 7 -61.25 -7.05 35.09
N PRO A 8 -59.99 -6.88 35.38
CA PRO A 8 -59.24 -5.85 34.69
C PRO A 8 -58.79 -6.40 33.31
N VAL A 9 -59.20 -5.68 32.26
CA VAL A 9 -58.71 -5.89 30.90
C VAL A 9 -57.27 -5.36 30.80
N LEU A 10 -56.33 -6.30 30.69
CA LEU A 10 -54.91 -5.98 30.47
C LEU A 10 -54.69 -5.69 28.98
N CYS A 11 -54.59 -4.40 28.59
CA CYS A 11 -54.19 -4.00 27.27
C CYS A 11 -52.68 -4.24 27.10
N LEU A 12 -52.31 -5.36 26.49
CA LEU A 12 -50.94 -5.59 25.99
C LEU A 12 -50.71 -4.74 24.72
N ALA A 13 -50.07 -3.58 24.89
CA ALA A 13 -49.54 -2.84 23.75
C ALA A 13 -48.31 -3.56 23.22
N PHE A 14 -48.46 -4.27 22.12
CA PHE A 14 -47.34 -4.77 21.32
C PHE A 14 -46.68 -3.56 20.65
N ALA A 15 -45.60 -3.04 21.24
CA ALA A 15 -44.67 -2.17 20.56
C ALA A 15 -43.88 -3.03 19.56
N ILE A 16 -44.32 -3.03 18.29
CA ILE A 16 -43.49 -3.55 17.18
C ILE A 16 -42.33 -2.56 17.01
N GLY A 17 -41.25 -2.81 17.72
CA GLY A 17 -40.00 -2.15 17.45
C GLY A 17 -39.49 -2.60 16.07
N ILE A 18 -39.79 -1.79 15.05
CA ILE A 18 -39.08 -1.87 13.79
C ILE A 18 -37.63 -1.40 14.09
N SER A 19 -36.78 -2.32 14.57
CA SER A 19 -35.35 -2.13 14.52
C SER A 19 -34.96 -2.17 13.04
N GLY A 20 -35.00 -0.98 12.43
CA GLY A 20 -34.28 -0.74 11.19
C GLY A 20 -32.82 -1.08 11.46
N GLN A 21 -32.43 -2.31 11.18
CA GLN A 21 -31.03 -2.63 10.94
C GLN A 21 -30.67 -1.85 9.67
N THR A 22 -30.23 -0.60 9.85
CA THR A 22 -29.31 0.02 8.92
C THR A 22 -28.16 -0.99 8.83
N GLN A 23 -28.05 -1.71 7.70
CA GLN A 23 -26.83 -2.42 7.36
C GLN A 23 -25.75 -1.36 7.52
N ALA A 24 -24.98 -1.44 8.60
CA ALA A 24 -23.76 -0.69 8.73
C ALA A 24 -22.97 -1.02 7.46
N GLN A 25 -22.84 -0.05 6.54
CA GLN A 25 -21.93 -0.17 5.42
C GLN A 25 -20.64 -0.65 6.04
N ASN A 26 -20.13 -1.81 5.58
CA ASN A 26 -18.86 -2.37 6.05
C ASN A 26 -17.77 -1.38 5.66
N VAL A 27 -17.58 -0.34 6.48
CA VAL A 27 -16.51 0.63 6.29
C VAL A 27 -15.22 -0.12 6.59
N PRO A 28 -14.34 -0.32 5.61
CA PRO A 28 -13.16 -1.18 5.75
C PRO A 28 -12.19 -0.66 6.82
N MET A 29 -12.22 0.65 7.06
CA MET A 29 -11.37 1.33 8.04
C MET A 29 -12.19 2.39 8.77
N VAL A 30 -12.27 2.28 10.10
CA VAL A 30 -12.86 3.31 10.95
C VAL A 30 -11.75 4.24 11.42
N ILE A 31 -11.94 5.54 11.23
CA ILE A 31 -10.98 6.56 11.58
C ILE A 31 -11.60 7.48 12.62
N THR A 32 -10.94 7.61 13.76
CA THR A 32 -11.24 8.61 14.80
C THR A 32 -10.03 9.49 15.01
N SER A 33 -10.20 10.61 15.71
CA SER A 33 -9.08 11.53 15.93
C SER A 33 -9.13 12.20 17.28
N ASP A 34 -7.95 12.47 17.84
CA ASP A 34 -7.72 13.32 18.98
C ASP A 34 -6.93 14.55 18.55
N TYR A 35 -7.39 15.75 18.90
CA TYR A 35 -6.73 17.00 18.60
C TYR A 35 -6.19 17.68 19.86
N TYR A 36 -4.91 18.05 19.82
CA TYR A 36 -4.24 18.79 20.88
C TYR A 36 -3.86 20.17 20.37
N ALA A 37 -4.54 21.21 20.88
CA ALA A 37 -4.33 22.60 20.47
C ALA A 37 -2.89 23.09 20.76
N GLN A 38 -2.25 22.54 21.77
CA GLN A 38 -0.82 22.76 22.07
C GLN A 38 -0.19 21.38 22.32
N PRO A 39 0.73 20.92 21.42
CA PRO A 39 1.50 21.65 20.40
C PRO A 39 0.92 21.69 18.96
N LYS A 40 -0.41 21.71 18.75
CA LYS A 40 -1.08 21.65 17.43
C LYS A 40 -0.85 20.29 16.75
N VAL A 41 -1.20 19.24 17.43
CA VAL A 41 -1.06 17.85 16.99
C VAL A 41 -2.43 17.22 16.82
N LEU A 42 -2.63 16.56 15.70
CA LEU A 42 -3.75 15.68 15.42
C LEU A 42 -3.25 14.25 15.43
N ILE A 43 -3.85 13.40 16.22
CA ILE A 43 -3.61 11.96 16.21
C ILE A 43 -4.82 11.29 15.57
N LEU A 44 -4.59 10.54 14.48
CA LEU A 44 -5.60 9.71 13.85
C LEU A 44 -5.46 8.29 14.34
N HIS A 45 -6.56 7.70 14.77
CA HIS A 45 -6.68 6.30 15.17
C HIS A 45 -7.43 5.55 14.08
N ALA A 46 -6.70 4.88 13.20
CA ALA A 46 -7.30 4.07 12.15
C ALA A 46 -7.44 2.63 12.61
N ARG A 47 -8.64 2.08 12.58
CA ARG A 47 -8.92 0.68 12.91
C ARG A 47 -9.31 -0.08 11.65
N ASN A 48 -8.61 -1.18 11.37
CA ASN A 48 -8.96 -2.09 10.30
C ASN A 48 -10.16 -2.98 10.69
N ASN A 49 -11.33 -2.68 10.16
CA ASN A 49 -12.56 -3.44 10.39
C ASN A 49 -12.94 -4.36 9.22
N SER A 50 -12.11 -4.46 8.18
CA SER A 50 -12.42 -5.21 6.96
C SER A 50 -12.42 -6.73 7.15
N GLY A 51 -11.86 -7.25 8.24
CA GLY A 51 -11.62 -8.68 8.43
C GLY A 51 -10.48 -9.24 7.58
N ARG A 52 -9.79 -8.41 6.79
CA ARG A 52 -8.67 -8.73 5.90
C ARG A 52 -7.44 -7.90 6.26
N ASP A 53 -6.26 -8.41 5.97
CA ASP A 53 -5.02 -7.66 6.16
C ASP A 53 -4.88 -6.57 5.09
N ILE A 54 -4.65 -5.32 5.51
CA ILE A 54 -4.46 -4.17 4.65
C ILE A 54 -2.97 -4.00 4.35
N ILE A 55 -2.63 -3.89 3.06
CA ILE A 55 -1.26 -3.67 2.57
C ILE A 55 -1.06 -2.31 1.90
N GLY A 56 -2.10 -1.51 1.81
CA GLY A 56 -2.03 -0.15 1.29
C GLY A 56 -3.30 0.59 1.58
N TYR A 57 -3.18 1.87 1.91
CA TYR A 57 -4.34 2.74 2.11
C TYR A 57 -3.97 4.20 1.90
N THR A 58 -4.99 4.99 1.59
CA THR A 58 -4.91 6.46 1.60
C THR A 58 -6.06 7.00 2.42
N ILE A 59 -5.77 7.92 3.34
CA ILE A 59 -6.78 8.66 4.11
C ILE A 59 -6.85 10.07 3.53
N THR A 60 -8.05 10.49 3.13
CA THR A 60 -8.33 11.86 2.73
C THR A 60 -8.91 12.62 3.91
N ILE A 61 -8.44 13.84 4.12
CA ILE A 61 -8.96 14.79 5.10
C ILE A 61 -9.71 15.87 4.34
N ARG A 62 -10.91 16.24 4.83
CA ARG A 62 -11.70 17.36 4.33
C ARG A 62 -12.13 18.23 5.49
N HIS A 63 -12.18 19.54 5.26
CA HIS A 63 -12.85 20.43 6.20
C HIS A 63 -14.37 20.30 6.04
N LYS A 64 -15.05 20.27 7.18
CA LYS A 64 -16.49 20.33 7.26
C LYS A 64 -16.89 21.78 7.51
N ASN A 65 -17.65 22.34 6.58
CA ASN A 65 -18.18 23.68 6.67
C ASN A 65 -19.27 23.78 7.77
N PRO A 66 -19.59 25.00 8.28
CA PRO A 66 -20.63 25.17 9.29
C PRO A 66 -22.01 24.68 8.87
N ASP A 67 -22.30 24.62 7.57
CA ASP A 67 -23.53 24.07 7.00
C ASP A 67 -23.53 22.54 6.87
N GLY A 68 -22.44 21.88 7.29
CA GLY A 68 -22.26 20.43 7.23
C GLY A 68 -21.75 19.90 5.89
N THR A 69 -21.55 20.76 4.89
CA THR A 69 -20.92 20.37 3.62
C THR A 69 -19.40 20.16 3.80
N LEU A 70 -18.80 19.38 2.90
CA LEU A 70 -17.36 19.16 2.90
C LEU A 70 -16.71 20.01 1.81
N ASP A 71 -15.52 20.55 2.12
CA ASP A 71 -14.71 21.22 1.13
C ASP A 71 -14.39 20.26 -0.02
N GLN A 72 -14.47 20.78 -1.27
CA GLN A 72 -14.15 20.01 -2.47
C GLN A 72 -12.64 19.74 -2.60
N GLY A 73 -11.79 20.46 -1.90
CA GLY A 73 -10.34 20.42 -1.94
C GLY A 73 -9.73 19.62 -0.77
N GLY A 74 -10.20 18.43 -0.45
CA GLY A 74 -9.57 17.58 0.55
C GLY A 74 -8.09 17.32 0.23
N TRP A 75 -7.26 17.13 1.25
CA TRP A 75 -5.87 16.73 1.07
C TRP A 75 -5.66 15.30 1.56
N SER A 76 -4.71 14.61 0.94
CA SER A 76 -4.27 13.30 1.39
C SER A 76 -3.47 13.45 2.69
N ALA A 77 -3.99 12.92 3.78
CA ALA A 77 -3.38 13.07 5.10
C ALA A 77 -2.27 12.08 5.34
N SER A 78 -2.52 10.87 4.94
CA SER A 78 -1.61 9.77 5.16
C SER A 78 -1.89 8.70 4.13
N GLY A 79 -0.86 8.21 3.51
CA GLY A 79 -0.90 7.05 2.65
C GLY A 79 0.25 6.13 3.04
N SER A 80 -0.02 4.86 3.11
CA SER A 80 1.01 3.85 3.32
C SER A 80 0.83 2.77 2.28
N ASP A 81 1.91 2.42 1.60
CA ASP A 81 1.96 1.25 0.74
C ASP A 81 2.98 0.26 1.31
N MET A 82 2.47 -0.87 1.76
CA MET A 82 3.22 -1.94 2.43
C MET A 82 3.35 -3.17 1.53
N LEU A 83 3.14 -3.01 0.22
CA LEU A 83 3.29 -4.11 -0.74
C LEU A 83 4.68 -4.73 -0.64
N TYR A 84 5.71 -3.88 -0.52
CA TYR A 84 7.08 -4.34 -0.30
C TYR A 84 7.23 -5.23 0.95
N VAL A 85 6.57 -4.87 2.05
CA VAL A 85 6.58 -5.67 3.30
C VAL A 85 5.96 -7.04 3.08
N LEU A 86 4.79 -7.08 2.41
CA LEU A 86 4.10 -8.33 2.09
C LEU A 86 5.00 -9.24 1.25
N ILE A 87 5.52 -8.72 0.13
CA ILE A 87 6.34 -9.50 -0.81
C ILE A 87 7.60 -10.02 -0.13
N SER A 88 8.32 -9.17 0.60
CA SER A 88 9.55 -9.60 1.29
C SER A 88 9.28 -10.65 2.37
N THR A 89 8.18 -10.53 3.10
CA THR A 89 7.77 -11.53 4.08
C THR A 89 7.41 -12.87 3.42
N GLN A 90 6.73 -12.83 2.26
CA GLN A 90 6.40 -14.04 1.51
C GLN A 90 7.66 -14.71 0.94
N MET A 91 8.58 -13.93 0.39
CA MET A 91 9.87 -14.43 -0.11
C MET A 91 10.70 -15.08 1.00
N ALA A 92 10.77 -14.49 2.19
CA ALA A 92 11.54 -15.03 3.30
C ALA A 92 10.96 -16.34 3.87
N LYS A 93 9.67 -16.58 3.71
CA LYS A 93 9.00 -17.85 4.08
C LYS A 93 9.28 -18.99 3.10
N ASP A 94 9.78 -18.69 1.91
CA ASP A 94 10.16 -19.72 0.95
C ASP A 94 11.35 -20.52 1.52
N PRO A 95 11.26 -21.86 1.62
CA PRO A 95 12.35 -22.69 2.17
C PRO A 95 13.64 -22.59 1.32
N THR A 96 13.52 -22.18 0.05
CA THR A 96 14.65 -21.99 -0.87
C THR A 96 15.22 -20.57 -0.83
N ALA A 97 14.64 -19.67 0.00
CA ALA A 97 15.09 -18.29 0.11
C ALA A 97 16.59 -18.20 0.44
N SER A 98 17.30 -17.33 -0.27
CA SER A 98 18.69 -17.05 0.02
C SER A 98 18.87 -16.42 1.41
N GLU A 99 20.06 -16.56 1.99
CA GLU A 99 20.39 -15.93 3.27
C GLU A 99 20.22 -14.39 3.17
N ARG A 100 20.51 -13.81 2.02
CA ARG A 100 20.31 -12.38 1.76
C ARG A 100 18.85 -11.97 1.95
N ILE A 101 17.89 -12.73 1.41
CA ILE A 101 16.46 -12.47 1.58
C ILE A 101 16.06 -12.60 3.04
N ARG A 102 16.52 -13.61 3.75
CA ARG A 102 16.22 -13.79 5.17
C ARG A 102 16.76 -12.66 6.02
N GLN A 103 17.97 -12.19 5.77
CA GLN A 103 18.56 -11.06 6.48
C GLN A 103 17.80 -9.75 6.19
N GLN A 104 17.38 -9.51 4.95
CA GLN A 104 16.53 -8.36 4.62
C GLN A 104 15.20 -8.40 5.38
N ASN A 105 14.61 -9.59 5.54
CA ASN A 105 13.34 -9.73 6.26
C ASN A 105 13.44 -9.41 7.75
N ILE A 106 14.58 -9.61 8.39
CA ILE A 106 14.79 -9.21 9.81
C ILE A 106 14.53 -7.71 10.00
N GLY A 107 15.03 -6.88 9.08
CA GLY A 107 14.75 -5.43 9.10
C GLY A 107 13.27 -5.11 8.89
N ILE A 108 12.60 -5.86 8.03
CA ILE A 108 11.16 -5.70 7.75
C ILE A 108 10.32 -6.12 8.96
N GLU A 109 10.68 -7.19 9.65
CA GLU A 109 10.02 -7.61 10.88
C GLU A 109 10.16 -6.56 11.98
N ALA A 110 11.32 -5.93 12.11
CA ALA A 110 11.53 -4.81 13.03
C ALA A 110 10.65 -3.60 12.69
N LEU A 111 10.54 -3.23 11.39
CA LEU A 111 9.61 -2.20 10.93
C LEU A 111 8.16 -2.56 11.22
N SER A 112 7.79 -3.81 11.04
CA SER A 112 6.44 -4.31 11.32
C SER A 112 6.11 -4.25 12.82
N ALA A 113 7.06 -4.60 13.67
CA ALA A 113 6.93 -4.50 15.12
C ALA A 113 6.79 -3.03 15.59
N ALA A 114 7.37 -2.08 14.85
CA ALA A 114 7.22 -0.64 15.08
C ALA A 114 5.91 -0.05 14.53
N GLY A 115 4.96 -0.88 14.05
CA GLY A 115 3.67 -0.44 13.53
C GLY A 115 3.67 -0.07 12.04
N ASN A 116 4.80 -0.19 11.34
CA ASN A 116 4.93 0.16 9.91
C ASN A 116 4.79 -1.06 8.97
N GLY A 117 4.39 -2.22 9.49
CA GLY A 117 4.16 -3.43 8.71
C GLY A 117 2.75 -3.54 8.13
N ILE A 118 2.35 -4.76 7.76
CA ILE A 118 0.98 -5.07 7.31
C ILE A 118 -0.01 -4.67 8.41
N PHE A 119 -1.09 -4.00 8.01
CA PHE A 119 -2.13 -3.55 8.93
C PHE A 119 -3.14 -4.68 9.14
N ALA A 120 -2.86 -5.51 10.14
CA ALA A 120 -3.62 -6.72 10.40
C ALA A 120 -5.10 -6.46 10.72
N ALA A 121 -5.96 -7.40 10.34
CA ALA A 121 -7.39 -7.33 10.63
C ALA A 121 -7.67 -7.12 12.13
N GLY A 122 -8.60 -6.22 12.45
CA GLY A 122 -9.02 -5.92 13.81
C GLY A 122 -8.04 -5.06 14.64
N THR A 123 -6.86 -4.71 14.11
CA THR A 123 -5.89 -3.86 14.82
C THR A 123 -6.16 -2.37 14.60
N THR A 124 -5.50 -1.53 15.40
CA THR A 124 -5.54 -0.07 15.30
C THR A 124 -4.13 0.46 15.07
N ARG A 125 -4.00 1.54 14.28
CA ARG A 125 -2.78 2.31 14.07
C ARG A 125 -3.00 3.76 14.38
N ASP A 126 -2.02 4.34 15.03
CA ASP A 126 -1.99 5.77 15.32
C ASP A 126 -1.08 6.48 14.30
N MET A 127 -1.56 7.60 13.79
CA MET A 127 -0.82 8.46 12.87
C MET A 127 -0.82 9.88 13.42
N THR A 128 0.35 10.45 13.57
CA THR A 128 0.52 11.80 14.14
C THR A 128 0.75 12.82 13.04
N MET A 129 -0.04 13.89 13.06
CA MET A 129 0.10 15.03 12.16
C MET A 129 0.38 16.28 12.97
N ASN A 130 1.43 16.99 12.59
CA ASN A 130 1.85 18.22 13.26
C ASN A 130 1.41 19.46 12.48
N GLY A 131 1.23 20.59 13.18
CA GLY A 131 0.92 21.88 12.55
C GLY A 131 -0.54 22.03 12.11
N ILE A 132 -1.45 21.20 12.59
CA ILE A 132 -2.87 21.30 12.30
C ILE A 132 -3.49 22.43 13.13
N GLU A 133 -4.09 23.42 12.47
CA GLU A 133 -4.62 24.63 13.14
C GLU A 133 -5.91 24.35 13.93
N SER A 134 -6.77 23.46 13.43
CA SER A 134 -8.01 23.05 14.08
C SER A 134 -8.33 21.59 13.73
N GLY A 135 -8.79 20.83 14.73
CA GLY A 135 -9.18 19.42 14.53
C GLY A 135 -10.69 19.18 14.56
N SER A 136 -11.49 20.15 15.04
CA SER A 136 -12.91 19.95 15.30
C SER A 136 -13.80 19.93 14.06
N GLU A 137 -13.29 20.38 12.92
CA GLU A 137 -14.01 20.53 11.65
C GLU A 137 -13.45 19.61 10.56
N LEU A 138 -12.74 18.56 10.97
CA LEU A 138 -12.12 17.65 10.02
C LEU A 138 -12.91 16.35 9.88
N GLU A 139 -13.12 15.91 8.66
CA GLU A 139 -13.67 14.61 8.31
C GLU A 139 -12.58 13.75 7.65
N PHE A 140 -12.53 12.47 8.05
CA PHE A 140 -11.52 11.51 7.61
C PHE A 140 -12.21 10.38 6.86
N THR A 141 -11.75 10.11 5.67
CA THR A 141 -12.27 9.04 4.82
C THR A 141 -11.14 8.14 4.34
N ALA A 142 -11.32 6.83 4.46
CA ALA A 142 -10.44 5.88 3.78
C ALA A 142 -10.74 5.94 2.27
N ALA A 143 -9.92 6.69 1.54
CA ALA A 143 -10.12 6.97 0.12
C ALA A 143 -9.88 5.72 -0.74
N VAL A 144 -8.89 4.92 -0.39
CA VAL A 144 -8.59 3.62 -0.99
C VAL A 144 -7.97 2.70 0.04
N VAL A 145 -8.27 1.41 -0.08
CA VAL A 145 -7.68 0.34 0.75
C VAL A 145 -7.34 -0.84 -0.17
N PHE A 146 -6.09 -1.31 -0.10
CA PHE A 146 -5.63 -2.53 -0.78
C PHE A 146 -5.37 -3.62 0.24
N TYR A 147 -5.77 -4.84 -0.09
CA TYR A 147 -5.67 -6.00 0.77
C TYR A 147 -4.58 -6.97 0.34
N ALA A 148 -4.15 -7.80 1.30
CA ALA A 148 -3.12 -8.80 1.06
C ALA A 148 -3.54 -9.92 0.09
N ASP A 149 -4.84 -10.09 -0.15
CA ASP A 149 -5.41 -11.01 -1.14
C ASP A 149 -5.45 -10.44 -2.57
N GLY A 150 -4.97 -9.21 -2.79
CA GLY A 150 -4.98 -8.53 -4.09
C GLY A 150 -6.26 -7.76 -4.38
N SER A 151 -7.30 -7.88 -3.56
CA SER A 151 -8.52 -7.09 -3.69
C SER A 151 -8.35 -5.66 -3.17
N PHE A 152 -9.31 -4.79 -3.46
CA PHE A 152 -9.29 -3.40 -3.01
C PHE A 152 -10.71 -2.86 -2.80
N ASP A 153 -10.82 -1.83 -1.96
CA ASP A 153 -11.99 -0.97 -1.82
C ASP A 153 -11.57 0.46 -2.18
N LYS A 154 -12.38 1.17 -2.96
CA LYS A 154 -12.10 2.55 -3.35
C LYS A 154 -13.33 3.43 -3.18
N GLN A 155 -13.13 4.61 -2.59
CA GLN A 155 -14.11 5.68 -2.48
C GLN A 155 -13.67 6.93 -3.25
N ASP A 156 -12.37 7.04 -3.54
CA ASP A 156 -11.77 8.15 -4.29
C ASP A 156 -10.99 7.56 -5.47
N GLU A 157 -11.45 7.89 -6.68
CA GLU A 157 -10.86 7.40 -7.92
C GLU A 157 -9.45 7.95 -8.15
N ASP A 158 -9.21 9.20 -7.76
CA ASP A 158 -7.91 9.84 -7.92
C ASP A 158 -6.86 9.22 -7.00
N ALA A 159 -7.20 9.02 -5.73
CA ALA A 159 -6.32 8.34 -4.77
C ALA A 159 -6.03 6.89 -5.21
N PHE A 160 -7.03 6.20 -5.74
CA PHE A 160 -6.87 4.85 -6.27
C PHE A 160 -5.89 4.84 -7.46
N LYS A 161 -6.12 5.68 -8.46
CA LYS A 161 -5.25 5.77 -9.65
C LYS A 161 -3.82 6.14 -9.28
N GLN A 162 -3.64 7.05 -8.33
CA GLN A 162 -2.31 7.45 -7.87
C GLN A 162 -1.54 6.27 -7.25
N MET A 163 -2.15 5.53 -6.34
CA MET A 163 -1.51 4.38 -5.70
C MET A 163 -1.27 3.26 -6.69
N LEU A 164 -2.23 3.00 -7.58
CA LEU A 164 -2.11 1.98 -8.60
C LEU A 164 -1.00 2.31 -9.61
N ALA A 165 -0.90 3.56 -10.08
CA ALA A 165 0.17 4.01 -10.99
C ALA A 165 1.55 3.75 -10.38
N ARG A 166 1.73 4.08 -9.09
CA ARG A 166 2.98 3.80 -8.38
C ARG A 166 3.31 2.30 -8.34
N ARG A 167 2.34 1.44 -8.00
CA ARG A 167 2.54 -0.02 -7.98
C ARG A 167 2.85 -0.59 -9.36
N GLN A 168 2.14 -0.10 -10.39
CA GLN A 168 2.42 -0.49 -11.76
C GLN A 168 3.82 -0.05 -12.21
N GLY A 169 4.22 1.17 -11.86
CA GLY A 169 5.56 1.69 -12.15
C GLY A 169 6.65 0.84 -11.49
N GLU A 170 6.48 0.50 -10.20
CA GLU A 170 7.41 -0.39 -9.50
C GLU A 170 7.51 -1.77 -10.19
N LEU A 171 6.39 -2.38 -10.56
CA LEU A 171 6.38 -3.67 -11.27
C LEU A 171 7.06 -3.58 -12.64
N LEU A 172 6.83 -2.50 -13.39
CA LEU A 172 7.48 -2.25 -14.68
C LEU A 172 8.99 -2.12 -14.51
N ALA A 173 9.45 -1.36 -13.51
CA ALA A 173 10.86 -1.22 -13.18
C ALA A 173 11.51 -2.59 -12.87
N LYS A 174 10.90 -3.40 -12.01
CA LYS A 174 11.41 -4.72 -11.69
C LYS A 174 11.51 -5.64 -12.91
N LYS A 175 10.48 -5.64 -13.78
CA LYS A 175 10.49 -6.40 -15.03
C LYS A 175 11.62 -5.94 -15.96
N LYS A 176 11.78 -4.61 -16.09
CA LYS A 176 12.81 -4.02 -16.98
C LYS A 176 14.22 -4.34 -16.52
N VAL A 177 14.51 -4.16 -15.23
CA VAL A 177 15.82 -4.51 -14.65
C VAL A 177 16.10 -5.98 -14.85
N ASN A 178 15.15 -6.84 -14.56
CA ASN A 178 15.29 -8.28 -14.67
C ASN A 178 15.59 -8.72 -16.11
N GLU A 179 14.89 -8.15 -17.10
CA GLU A 179 15.11 -8.38 -18.53
C GLU A 179 16.53 -7.99 -18.93
N ILE A 180 16.98 -6.79 -18.55
CA ILE A 180 18.32 -6.27 -18.91
C ILE A 180 19.42 -7.12 -18.29
N VAL A 181 19.25 -7.52 -17.00
CA VAL A 181 20.23 -8.39 -16.33
C VAL A 181 20.28 -9.78 -16.99
N LYS A 182 19.13 -10.37 -17.34
CA LYS A 182 19.06 -11.64 -18.08
C LYS A 182 19.79 -11.55 -19.42
N ASN A 183 19.60 -10.47 -20.16
CA ASN A 183 20.29 -10.24 -21.44
C ASN A 183 21.81 -10.11 -21.26
N ALA A 184 22.26 -9.39 -20.22
CA ALA A 184 23.69 -9.29 -19.89
C ALA A 184 24.31 -10.64 -19.50
N LEU A 185 23.55 -11.50 -18.81
CA LEU A 185 23.98 -12.86 -18.45
C LEU A 185 24.00 -13.81 -19.65
N ALA A 186 23.17 -13.59 -20.67
CA ALA A 186 23.12 -14.45 -21.86
C ALA A 186 24.40 -14.37 -22.70
N ASP A 187 25.14 -13.25 -22.64
CA ASP A 187 26.46 -13.13 -23.26
C ASP A 187 27.53 -13.80 -22.39
N ILE A 188 27.80 -15.08 -22.67
CA ILE A 188 28.77 -15.88 -21.93
C ILE A 188 30.21 -15.44 -22.17
N THR A 189 30.50 -14.63 -23.18
CA THR A 189 31.83 -14.14 -23.51
C THR A 189 32.23 -12.90 -22.72
N ASN A 190 31.27 -12.29 -22.02
CA ASN A 190 31.48 -11.09 -21.23
C ASN A 190 31.80 -11.44 -19.77
N ASP A 191 32.98 -11.07 -19.32
CA ASP A 191 33.46 -11.30 -17.95
C ASP A 191 32.84 -10.31 -16.94
N HIS A 192 32.18 -9.22 -17.41
CA HIS A 192 31.63 -8.15 -16.59
C HIS A 192 30.15 -7.87 -16.88
N PRO A 193 29.24 -8.85 -16.67
CA PRO A 193 27.84 -8.70 -17.00
C PRO A 193 27.13 -7.59 -16.19
N THR A 194 27.58 -7.29 -14.97
CA THR A 194 27.03 -6.17 -14.17
C THR A 194 27.28 -4.82 -14.85
N ALA A 195 28.48 -4.59 -15.38
CA ALA A 195 28.83 -3.35 -16.06
C ALA A 195 28.00 -3.16 -17.34
N VAL A 196 27.71 -4.25 -18.07
CA VAL A 196 26.84 -4.22 -19.25
C VAL A 196 25.41 -3.86 -18.84
N ALA A 197 24.85 -4.53 -17.83
CA ALA A 197 23.51 -4.26 -17.34
C ALA A 197 23.37 -2.80 -16.84
N LEU A 198 24.34 -2.30 -16.08
CA LEU A 198 24.35 -0.91 -15.58
C LEU A 198 24.43 0.11 -16.71
N THR A 199 25.21 -0.17 -17.75
CA THR A 199 25.32 0.71 -18.92
C THR A 199 23.98 0.81 -19.64
N GLU A 200 23.30 -0.32 -19.86
CA GLU A 200 22.02 -0.34 -20.54
C GLU A 200 20.91 0.32 -19.71
N LEU A 201 20.83 0.03 -18.41
CA LEU A 201 19.89 0.67 -17.49
C LEU A 201 20.09 2.18 -17.43
N SER A 202 21.34 2.66 -17.46
CA SER A 202 21.65 4.08 -17.43
C SER A 202 21.14 4.81 -18.68
N LYS A 203 21.24 4.20 -19.86
CA LYS A 203 20.66 4.75 -21.10
C LYS A 203 19.14 4.86 -20.98
N TYR A 204 18.49 3.80 -20.54
CA TYR A 204 17.02 3.76 -20.38
C TYR A 204 16.51 4.83 -19.42
N VAL A 205 17.19 5.06 -18.29
CA VAL A 205 16.84 6.12 -17.33
C VAL A 205 16.98 7.52 -17.98
N VAL A 206 18.04 7.76 -18.74
CA VAL A 206 18.24 9.06 -19.42
C VAL A 206 17.14 9.31 -20.46
N GLU A 207 16.80 8.30 -21.27
CA GLU A 207 15.71 8.39 -22.24
C GLU A 207 14.36 8.68 -21.58
N GLY A 208 14.09 8.04 -20.43
CA GLY A 208 12.87 8.25 -19.70
C GLY A 208 12.74 9.63 -19.04
N MET A 209 13.84 10.18 -18.52
CA MET A 209 13.85 11.54 -17.97
C MET A 209 13.56 12.60 -19.02
N ALA A 210 13.86 12.32 -20.29
CA ALA A 210 13.57 13.23 -21.41
C ALA A 210 12.10 13.22 -21.85
N ARG A 211 11.31 12.24 -21.43
CA ARG A 211 9.88 12.17 -21.76
C ARG A 211 9.11 13.24 -21.01
N LYS A 212 8.22 13.94 -21.72
CA LYS A 212 7.24 14.83 -21.09
C LYS A 212 6.28 13.96 -20.26
N GLN A 213 5.99 14.41 -19.03
CA GLN A 213 4.97 13.78 -18.21
C GLN A 213 3.62 13.88 -18.93
N ASP A 214 3.05 12.73 -19.24
CA ASP A 214 1.75 12.64 -19.90
C ASP A 214 0.70 12.26 -18.85
N GLY A 215 0.20 13.30 -18.16
CA GLY A 215 -0.87 13.14 -17.20
C GLY A 215 -0.45 13.06 -15.72
N ARG A 216 -1.48 12.99 -14.84
CA ARG A 216 -1.34 13.01 -13.36
C ARG A 216 -0.96 11.64 -12.80
N TYR A 217 -1.37 10.57 -13.49
CA TYR A 217 -1.18 9.18 -13.09
C TYR A 217 -0.41 8.47 -14.20
N ASP A 218 0.91 8.40 -14.06
CA ASP A 218 1.79 7.89 -15.10
C ASP A 218 2.70 6.80 -14.52
N PRO A 219 2.40 5.51 -14.75
CA PRO A 219 3.24 4.41 -14.30
C PRO A 219 4.67 4.47 -14.85
N GLU A 220 4.87 5.00 -16.06
CA GLU A 220 6.22 5.12 -16.66
C GLU A 220 7.09 6.13 -15.90
N ARG A 221 6.47 7.16 -15.30
CA ARG A 221 7.19 8.09 -14.44
C ARG A 221 7.66 7.40 -13.16
N ASP A 222 6.77 6.67 -12.52
CA ASP A 222 7.06 5.96 -11.27
C ASP A 222 8.07 4.83 -11.53
N GLU A 223 8.01 4.15 -12.70
CA GLU A 223 9.02 3.23 -13.18
C GLU A 223 10.43 3.84 -13.16
N HIS A 224 10.59 5.06 -13.68
CA HIS A 224 11.90 5.71 -13.74
C HIS A 224 12.46 6.05 -12.37
N MET A 225 11.61 6.42 -11.42
CA MET A 225 12.03 6.67 -10.03
C MET A 225 12.53 5.38 -9.37
N GLU A 226 11.83 4.28 -9.54
CA GLU A 226 12.19 2.98 -8.98
C GLU A 226 13.47 2.40 -9.63
N LEU A 227 13.66 2.58 -10.93
CA LEU A 227 14.87 2.16 -11.64
C LEU A 227 16.15 2.73 -11.06
N GLN A 228 16.15 3.97 -10.57
CA GLN A 228 17.32 4.57 -9.93
C GLN A 228 17.72 3.80 -8.65
N GLY A 229 16.75 3.36 -7.87
CA GLY A 229 16.97 2.52 -6.69
C GLY A 229 17.58 1.16 -7.06
N ASP A 230 17.04 0.52 -8.09
CA ASP A 230 17.54 -0.78 -8.55
C ASP A 230 18.96 -0.69 -9.15
N ILE A 231 19.28 0.37 -9.88
CA ILE A 231 20.66 0.65 -10.35
C ILE A 231 21.62 0.78 -9.16
N GLN A 232 21.21 1.48 -8.11
CA GLN A 232 22.05 1.61 -6.91
C GLN A 232 22.25 0.26 -6.21
N ASN A 233 21.20 -0.56 -6.16
CA ASN A 233 21.28 -1.91 -5.61
C ASN A 233 22.27 -2.78 -6.40
N LEU A 234 22.21 -2.78 -7.74
CA LEU A 234 23.13 -3.51 -8.60
C LEU A 234 24.59 -3.02 -8.43
N LYS A 235 24.82 -1.70 -8.32
CA LYS A 235 26.16 -1.13 -8.07
C LYS A 235 26.75 -1.58 -6.73
N ASN A 236 25.91 -1.77 -5.74
CA ASN A 236 26.33 -2.16 -4.39
C ASN A 236 26.50 -3.68 -4.24
N MET A 237 26.11 -4.47 -5.25
CA MET A 237 26.31 -5.91 -5.24
C MET A 237 27.81 -6.22 -5.41
N GLN A 238 28.38 -6.84 -4.39
CA GLN A 238 29.79 -7.27 -4.40
C GLN A 238 29.86 -8.78 -4.28
N PRO A 239 30.62 -9.46 -5.14
CA PRO A 239 30.83 -10.88 -4.98
C PRO A 239 31.45 -11.20 -3.62
N HIS A 240 30.89 -12.15 -2.90
CA HIS A 240 31.47 -12.68 -1.69
C HIS A 240 32.58 -13.66 -2.01
N ARG A 241 33.42 -14.00 -1.02
CA ARG A 241 34.53 -14.93 -1.18
C ARG A 241 34.03 -16.28 -1.72
N GLY A 242 34.44 -16.63 -2.95
CA GLY A 242 34.02 -17.87 -3.62
C GLY A 242 32.80 -17.79 -4.52
N THR A 243 32.17 -16.61 -4.65
CA THR A 243 31.05 -16.38 -5.58
C THR A 243 31.52 -15.53 -6.74
N THR A 244 31.24 -15.93 -7.96
CA THR A 244 31.51 -15.12 -9.15
C THR A 244 30.42 -14.03 -9.33
N GLU A 245 30.74 -12.98 -10.09
CA GLU A 245 29.79 -11.93 -10.47
C GLU A 245 28.58 -12.54 -11.19
N ARG A 246 28.79 -13.49 -12.06
CA ARG A 246 27.76 -14.18 -12.83
C ARG A 246 26.80 -15.00 -11.94
N GLU A 247 27.34 -15.73 -10.98
CA GLU A 247 26.51 -16.46 -10.00
C GLU A 247 25.67 -15.52 -9.15
N LEU A 248 26.27 -14.41 -8.71
CA LEU A 248 25.54 -13.40 -7.93
C LEU A 248 24.39 -12.76 -8.71
N LEU A 249 24.63 -12.43 -9.99
CA LEU A 249 23.56 -11.89 -10.86
C LEU A 249 22.50 -12.94 -11.20
N SER A 250 22.88 -14.22 -11.35
CA SER A 250 21.90 -15.30 -11.55
C SER A 250 20.97 -15.44 -10.36
N GLN A 251 21.51 -15.41 -9.14
CA GLN A 251 20.72 -15.41 -7.91
C GLN A 251 19.81 -14.16 -7.83
N TYR A 252 20.32 -13.00 -8.22
CA TYR A 252 19.51 -11.77 -8.28
C TYR A 252 18.33 -11.93 -9.23
N VAL A 253 18.54 -12.50 -10.43
CA VAL A 253 17.46 -12.73 -11.41
C VAL A 253 16.41 -13.66 -10.86
N GLU A 254 16.77 -14.77 -10.22
CA GLU A 254 15.83 -15.71 -9.60
C GLU A 254 14.99 -15.03 -8.52
N GLU A 255 15.62 -14.21 -7.69
CA GLU A 255 14.92 -13.43 -6.66
C GLU A 255 13.98 -12.37 -7.28
N GLN A 256 14.37 -11.69 -8.37
CA GLN A 256 13.50 -10.75 -9.06
C GLN A 256 12.33 -11.45 -9.76
N ASP A 257 12.55 -12.61 -10.39
CA ASP A 257 11.46 -13.40 -10.98
C ASP A 257 10.39 -13.73 -9.94
N LYS A 258 10.81 -14.18 -8.76
CA LYS A 258 9.90 -14.48 -7.66
C LYS A 258 9.17 -13.24 -7.15
N ARG A 259 9.90 -12.12 -7.02
CA ARG A 259 9.31 -10.84 -6.61
C ARG A 259 8.25 -10.36 -7.59
N ILE A 260 8.53 -10.41 -8.89
CA ILE A 260 7.61 -10.04 -9.98
C ILE A 260 6.36 -10.92 -9.94
N GLU A 261 6.52 -12.23 -9.77
CA GLU A 261 5.40 -13.16 -9.63
C GLU A 261 4.47 -12.77 -8.49
N LEU A 262 5.04 -12.50 -7.29
CA LEU A 262 4.29 -12.15 -6.10
C LEU A 262 3.65 -10.75 -6.17
N MET A 263 4.28 -9.79 -6.87
CA MET A 263 3.75 -8.43 -7.04
C MET A 263 2.59 -8.36 -8.03
N THR A 264 2.63 -9.16 -9.09
CA THR A 264 1.70 -9.06 -10.23
C THR A 264 0.22 -9.02 -9.82
N PRO A 265 -0.27 -9.87 -8.90
CA PRO A 265 -1.68 -9.84 -8.48
C PRO A 265 -2.10 -8.54 -7.77
N HIS A 266 -1.15 -7.78 -7.23
CA HIS A 266 -1.40 -6.56 -6.47
C HIS A 266 -1.28 -5.27 -7.30
N CYS A 267 -0.88 -5.38 -8.58
CA CYS A 267 -0.64 -4.22 -9.44
C CYS A 267 -1.77 -3.96 -10.44
N HIS A 268 -2.76 -4.85 -10.56
CA HIS A 268 -3.96 -4.67 -11.40
C HIS A 268 -3.63 -4.12 -12.80
N MET A 269 -2.68 -4.77 -13.51
CA MET A 269 -2.13 -4.27 -14.79
C MET A 269 -3.17 -4.16 -15.91
N GLU A 270 -4.30 -4.84 -15.80
CA GLU A 270 -5.44 -4.76 -16.75
C GLU A 270 -6.24 -3.45 -16.64
N ILE A 271 -6.03 -2.66 -15.59
CA ILE A 271 -6.71 -1.37 -15.41
C ILE A 271 -5.96 -0.30 -16.19
N ASP A 272 -6.64 0.30 -17.18
CA ASP A 272 -6.11 1.41 -17.97
C ASP A 272 -6.27 2.73 -17.19
N LEU A 273 -5.15 3.30 -16.76
CA LEU A 273 -5.12 4.55 -15.99
C LEU A 273 -5.32 5.80 -16.86
N LYS A 274 -5.24 5.67 -18.20
CA LYS A 274 -5.38 6.80 -19.14
C LYS A 274 -6.83 7.12 -19.45
N LYS A 275 -7.76 6.26 -19.04
CA LYS A 275 -9.21 6.48 -19.14
C LYS A 275 -9.76 7.04 -17.83
#